data_f1dd9274e2f7d9c565ca017ee36d7669
#
_entry.id   f1dd9274e2f7d9c565ca017ee36d7669
#
_cell.length_a   1.000
_cell.length_b   1.000
_cell.length_c   1.000
_cell.angle_alpha   90.00
_cell.angle_beta   90.00
_cell.angle_gamma   90.00
#
_symmetry.space_group_name_H-M   'P 1'
#
loop_
_entity.id
_entity.type
_entity.pdbx_description
1 polymer ?
#
loop_
_entity_poly.entity_id
_entity_poly.type
_entity_poly.pdbx_seq_one_letter_code
_entity_poly.pdbx_strand_id
1 'polypeptide(L)'
;MVFVMRGEEMNPVVHFEMPAEDRQRMAAFYTDVFGWQTQLMGPEMGDYVVVTTTETGRNGRPKKPGAINGGFFPKSDDKPAQYPSVVIAVEDIRRHMQKVTQAGGKVLGEPMEIPGIGWYVSFLDTEGNRVSMLQPSRM
;
A
#
# COMPACT_ATOMS: atom_id res chain seq x y z
N MET A 1 -20.30 10.63 -14.18
CA MET A 1 -19.81 9.35 -14.71
C MET A 1 -18.44 9.53 -15.35
N VAL A 2 -17.56 8.59 -15.09
CA VAL A 2 -16.21 8.64 -15.61
C VAL A 2 -16.04 7.55 -16.68
N PHE A 3 -15.43 7.94 -17.79
CA PHE A 3 -15.15 6.98 -18.86
C PHE A 3 -13.66 6.70 -18.91
N VAL A 4 -13.33 5.43 -19.09
CA VAL A 4 -11.95 5.01 -19.32
C VAL A 4 -11.66 5.19 -20.80
N MET A 5 -10.60 5.90 -21.10
CA MET A 5 -10.21 6.12 -22.47
C MET A 5 -9.66 4.83 -23.04
N ARG A 6 -9.91 4.64 -24.33
CA ARG A 6 -9.45 3.51 -25.06
C ARG A 6 -7.92 3.39 -24.95
N GLY A 7 -7.43 2.20 -24.62
CA GLY A 7 -6.00 1.96 -24.48
C GLY A 7 -5.43 2.25 -23.11
N GLU A 8 -6.25 2.79 -22.23
CA GLU A 8 -5.81 3.06 -20.88
C GLU A 8 -6.24 1.95 -19.95
N GLU A 9 -5.35 1.55 -19.05
CA GLU A 9 -5.68 0.59 -18.04
C GLU A 9 -5.98 1.32 -16.74
N MET A 10 -6.92 0.77 -16.00
CA MET A 10 -7.18 1.26 -14.66
C MET A 10 -6.24 0.56 -13.69
N ASN A 11 -5.64 1.31 -12.80
CA ASN A 11 -4.69 0.79 -11.81
C ASN A 11 -5.44 0.60 -10.49
N PRO A 12 -5.61 -0.64 -10.05
CA PRO A 12 -6.46 -0.90 -8.88
C PRO A 12 -5.78 -0.61 -7.56
N VAL A 13 -6.58 -0.29 -6.56
CA VAL A 13 -6.12 -0.28 -5.18
C VAL A 13 -6.01 -1.74 -4.73
N VAL A 14 -4.83 -2.14 -4.28
CA VAL A 14 -4.58 -3.54 -3.92
C VAL A 14 -4.24 -3.73 -2.45
N HIS A 15 -3.91 -2.66 -1.73
CA HIS A 15 -3.53 -2.72 -0.32
C HIS A 15 -4.00 -1.46 0.40
N PHE A 16 -4.13 -1.57 1.72
CA PHE A 16 -4.26 -0.40 2.57
C PHE A 16 -3.07 -0.36 3.51
N GLU A 17 -2.79 0.82 4.08
CA GLU A 17 -1.75 0.97 5.09
C GLU A 17 -2.25 1.91 6.16
N MET A 18 -1.98 1.56 7.42
CA MET A 18 -2.41 2.38 8.55
C MET A 18 -1.25 2.55 9.53
N PRO A 19 -1.12 3.75 10.13
CA PRO A 19 -0.03 4.00 11.08
C PRO A 19 -0.35 3.41 12.45
N ALA A 20 0.68 2.93 13.14
CA ALA A 20 0.57 2.35 14.46
C ALA A 20 1.58 2.98 15.40
N GLU A 21 1.13 3.50 16.54
CA GLU A 21 2.02 3.93 17.61
C GLU A 21 2.58 2.71 18.35
N ASP A 22 1.69 1.77 18.65
CA ASP A 22 2.04 0.53 19.32
C ASP A 22 1.49 -0.59 18.46
N ARG A 23 2.36 -1.20 17.68
CA ARG A 23 1.93 -2.17 16.69
C ARG A 23 1.35 -3.43 17.31
N GLN A 24 1.83 -3.82 18.49
CA GLN A 24 1.28 -5.00 19.16
C GLN A 24 -0.14 -4.73 19.64
N ARG A 25 -0.36 -3.56 20.20
CA ARG A 25 -1.68 -3.16 20.67
C ARG A 25 -2.66 -3.05 19.50
N MET A 26 -2.22 -2.46 18.40
CA MET A 26 -3.06 -2.32 17.22
C MET A 26 -3.38 -3.66 16.57
N ALA A 27 -2.38 -4.55 16.48
CA ALA A 27 -2.60 -5.88 15.93
C ALA A 27 -3.61 -6.65 16.78
N ALA A 28 -3.49 -6.59 18.10
CA ALA A 28 -4.42 -7.28 18.98
C ALA A 28 -5.85 -6.74 18.83
N PHE A 29 -5.97 -5.44 18.67
CA PHE A 29 -7.29 -4.82 18.48
C PHE A 29 -7.98 -5.37 17.23
N TYR A 30 -7.30 -5.36 16.11
CA TYR A 30 -7.93 -5.79 14.85
C TYR A 30 -8.14 -7.29 14.79
N THR A 31 -7.27 -8.07 15.44
CA THR A 31 -7.48 -9.50 15.54
C THR A 31 -8.71 -9.81 16.40
N ASP A 32 -8.83 -9.14 17.54
CA ASP A 32 -9.93 -9.41 18.47
C ASP A 32 -11.28 -8.99 17.92
N VAL A 33 -11.33 -7.85 17.23
CA VAL A 33 -12.59 -7.29 16.77
C VAL A 33 -13.02 -7.87 15.42
N PHE A 34 -12.07 -8.02 14.50
CA PHE A 34 -12.39 -8.35 13.11
C PHE A 34 -11.80 -9.67 12.63
N GLY A 35 -11.04 -10.36 13.47
CA GLY A 35 -10.48 -11.65 13.11
C GLY A 35 -9.31 -11.57 12.13
N TRP A 36 -8.70 -10.41 11.97
CA TRP A 36 -7.57 -10.26 11.06
C TRP A 36 -6.36 -11.02 11.59
N GLN A 37 -5.55 -11.53 10.67
CA GLN A 37 -4.29 -12.17 11.01
C GLN A 37 -3.16 -11.18 10.80
N THR A 38 -2.22 -11.16 11.75
CA THR A 38 -1.12 -10.20 11.68
C THR A 38 0.20 -10.91 11.86
N GLN A 39 1.25 -10.38 11.21
CA GLN A 39 2.60 -10.88 11.37
C GLN A 39 3.51 -9.68 11.59
N LEU A 40 4.11 -9.61 12.76
CA LEU A 40 5.01 -8.52 13.11
C LEU A 40 6.38 -8.80 12.51
N MET A 41 6.83 -7.92 11.63
CA MET A 41 8.15 -8.05 11.00
C MET A 41 9.20 -7.38 11.87
N GLY A 42 10.46 -7.70 11.60
CA GLY A 42 11.56 -7.14 12.38
C GLY A 42 12.08 -5.81 11.84
N PRO A 43 13.16 -5.31 12.43
CA PRO A 43 13.71 -4.01 12.03
C PRO A 43 14.15 -3.95 10.57
N GLU A 44 14.56 -5.09 10.00
CA GLU A 44 14.98 -5.13 8.60
C GLU A 44 13.83 -4.81 7.66
N MET A 45 12.59 -4.96 8.12
CA MET A 45 11.40 -4.62 7.37
C MET A 45 10.72 -3.37 7.93
N GLY A 46 11.48 -2.52 8.65
CA GLY A 46 10.95 -1.28 9.20
C GLY A 46 9.90 -1.48 10.27
N ASP A 47 9.95 -2.59 10.99
CA ASP A 47 8.98 -2.95 12.02
C ASP A 47 7.53 -2.96 11.51
N TYR A 48 7.37 -3.28 10.24
CA TYR A 48 6.07 -3.34 9.58
C TYR A 48 5.25 -4.52 10.11
N VAL A 49 3.94 -4.39 10.09
CA VAL A 49 3.04 -5.50 10.39
C VAL A 49 2.30 -5.88 9.12
N VAL A 50 2.44 -7.12 8.72
CA VAL A 50 1.69 -7.65 7.57
C VAL A 50 0.31 -8.05 8.07
N VAL A 51 -0.72 -7.58 7.37
CA VAL A 51 -2.10 -7.79 7.79
C VAL A 51 -2.87 -8.53 6.72
N THR A 52 -3.48 -9.64 7.11
CA THR A 52 -4.31 -10.44 6.24
C THR A 52 -5.75 -10.32 6.72
N THR A 53 -6.60 -9.76 5.88
CA THR A 53 -8.01 -9.53 6.25
C THR A 53 -8.95 -10.55 5.62
N THR A 54 -8.43 -11.36 4.67
CA THR A 54 -9.26 -12.27 3.91
C THR A 54 -8.43 -13.47 3.49
N GLU A 55 -9.10 -14.57 3.17
CA GLU A 55 -8.41 -15.77 2.73
C GLU A 55 -7.60 -15.50 1.47
N THR A 56 -6.37 -15.98 1.45
CA THR A 56 -5.42 -15.70 0.40
C THR A 56 -5.08 -16.98 -0.37
N GLY A 57 -5.03 -16.87 -1.69
CA GLY A 57 -4.69 -18.00 -2.55
C GLY A 57 -3.20 -18.21 -2.67
N ARG A 58 -2.82 -19.21 -3.48
CA ARG A 58 -1.42 -19.58 -3.69
C ARG A 58 -0.59 -18.46 -4.29
N ASN A 59 -1.23 -17.60 -5.09
CA ASN A 59 -0.53 -16.50 -5.74
C ASN A 59 -0.36 -15.29 -4.82
N GLY A 60 -0.72 -15.40 -3.55
CA GLY A 60 -0.62 -14.31 -2.59
C GLY A 60 -1.73 -13.30 -2.69
N ARG A 61 -2.72 -13.55 -3.53
CA ARG A 61 -3.84 -12.63 -3.74
C ARG A 61 -5.08 -13.09 -2.98
N PRO A 62 -5.93 -12.14 -2.55
CA PRO A 62 -7.19 -12.50 -1.93
C PRO A 62 -8.05 -13.38 -2.86
N LYS A 63 -8.65 -14.40 -2.28
CA LYS A 63 -9.56 -15.27 -3.04
C LYS A 63 -10.89 -14.59 -3.30
N LYS A 64 -11.29 -13.70 -2.40
CA LYS A 64 -12.59 -13.06 -2.49
C LYS A 64 -12.47 -11.76 -3.30
N PRO A 65 -13.22 -11.61 -4.40
CA PRO A 65 -13.15 -10.38 -5.18
C PRO A 65 -13.52 -9.15 -4.34
N GLY A 66 -12.75 -8.09 -4.51
CA GLY A 66 -12.99 -6.84 -3.80
C GLY A 66 -12.38 -6.75 -2.42
N ALA A 67 -11.89 -7.86 -1.88
CA ALA A 67 -11.20 -7.84 -0.59
C ALA A 67 -9.74 -7.46 -0.80
N ILE A 68 -9.16 -6.75 0.16
CA ILE A 68 -7.74 -6.39 0.10
C ILE A 68 -7.08 -6.65 1.45
N ASN A 69 -5.82 -7.00 1.40
CA ASN A 69 -4.98 -7.11 2.58
C ASN A 69 -4.19 -5.82 2.73
N GLY A 70 -3.41 -5.70 3.80
CA GLY A 70 -2.66 -4.48 3.98
C GLY A 70 -1.57 -4.62 5.01
N GLY A 71 -1.27 -3.51 5.69
CA GLY A 71 -0.23 -3.52 6.70
C GLY A 71 -0.30 -2.31 7.59
N PHE A 72 0.44 -2.40 8.69
CA PHE A 72 0.60 -1.28 9.61
C PHE A 72 2.06 -0.85 9.57
N PHE A 73 2.29 0.45 9.47
CA PHE A 73 3.63 1.02 9.51
C PHE A 73 3.78 1.87 10.78
N PRO A 74 5.02 2.08 11.25
CA PRO A 74 5.20 2.90 12.46
C PRO A 74 4.74 4.33 12.21
N LYS A 75 3.96 4.84 13.14
CA LYS A 75 3.55 6.24 13.09
C LYS A 75 4.76 7.11 13.42
N SER A 76 4.89 8.23 12.74
CA SER A 76 5.98 9.17 13.00
C SER A 76 5.44 10.58 13.01
N ASP A 77 6.33 11.55 13.30
CA ASP A 77 5.96 12.95 13.29
C ASP A 77 5.78 13.51 11.90
N ASP A 78 6.24 12.79 10.89
CA ASP A 78 6.06 13.18 9.51
C ASP A 78 4.56 13.12 9.18
N LYS A 79 4.00 14.24 8.77
CA LYS A 79 2.56 14.34 8.52
C LYS A 79 2.01 13.21 7.63
N PRO A 80 2.63 12.89 6.49
CA PRO A 80 2.10 11.82 5.66
C PRO A 80 2.04 10.47 6.36
N ALA A 81 2.86 10.25 7.38
CA ALA A 81 2.90 8.98 8.12
C ALA A 81 1.93 8.96 9.29
N GLN A 82 0.99 9.89 9.36
CA GLN A 82 0.04 9.97 10.48
C GLN A 82 -1.37 9.52 10.13
N TYR A 83 -1.60 9.15 8.88
CA TYR A 83 -2.95 8.84 8.41
C TYR A 83 -2.97 7.56 7.60
N PRO A 84 -4.12 6.86 7.57
CA PRO A 84 -4.27 5.71 6.68
C PRO A 84 -4.11 6.10 5.23
N SER A 85 -3.66 5.15 4.42
CA SER A 85 -3.49 5.37 2.99
C SER A 85 -3.74 4.07 2.23
N VAL A 86 -3.72 4.17 0.90
CA VAL A 86 -3.92 3.01 0.04
C VAL A 86 -2.72 2.84 -0.88
N VAL A 87 -2.61 1.64 -1.44
CA VAL A 87 -1.53 1.31 -2.37
C VAL A 87 -2.16 0.91 -3.70
N ILE A 88 -1.68 1.50 -4.77
CA ILE A 88 -2.18 1.30 -6.12
C ILE A 88 -1.17 0.47 -6.89
N ALA A 89 -1.62 -0.61 -7.56
CA ALA A 89 -0.74 -1.41 -8.38
C ALA A 89 -0.55 -0.75 -9.74
N VAL A 90 0.70 -0.69 -10.20
CA VAL A 90 1.05 -0.13 -11.49
C VAL A 90 1.98 -1.10 -12.22
N GLU A 91 2.00 -1.03 -13.56
CA GLU A 91 2.87 -1.88 -14.35
C GLU A 91 4.30 -1.34 -14.41
N ASP A 92 4.43 -0.01 -14.48
CA ASP A 92 5.73 0.64 -14.65
C ASP A 92 5.78 1.81 -13.67
N ILE A 93 6.45 1.59 -12.55
CA ILE A 93 6.44 2.57 -11.46
C ILE A 93 7.15 3.86 -11.86
N ARG A 94 8.23 3.75 -12.64
CA ARG A 94 8.96 4.96 -13.02
C ARG A 94 8.15 5.82 -13.98
N ARG A 95 7.42 5.19 -14.88
CA ARG A 95 6.52 5.92 -15.77
C ARG A 95 5.42 6.60 -14.98
N HIS A 96 4.88 5.91 -13.99
CA HIS A 96 3.83 6.50 -13.16
C HIS A 96 4.34 7.61 -12.26
N MET A 97 5.60 7.55 -11.83
CA MET A 97 6.20 8.67 -11.11
C MET A 97 6.17 9.94 -11.97
N GLN A 98 6.49 9.80 -13.26
CA GLN A 98 6.43 10.93 -14.17
C GLN A 98 5.00 11.43 -14.34
N LYS A 99 4.05 10.52 -14.46
CA LYS A 99 2.64 10.90 -14.60
C LYS A 99 2.13 11.63 -13.35
N VAL A 100 2.53 11.19 -12.18
CA VAL A 100 2.16 11.87 -10.93
C VAL A 100 2.68 13.31 -10.94
N THR A 101 3.94 13.49 -11.29
CA THR A 101 4.54 14.81 -11.32
C THR A 101 3.85 15.70 -12.36
N GLN A 102 3.60 15.18 -13.54
CA GLN A 102 2.97 15.94 -14.61
C GLN A 102 1.54 16.34 -14.26
N ALA A 103 0.88 15.56 -13.45
CA ALA A 103 -0.52 15.82 -13.08
C ALA A 103 -0.65 16.67 -11.81
N GLY A 104 0.47 17.13 -11.25
CA GLY A 104 0.44 18.05 -10.11
C GLY A 104 0.70 17.41 -8.76
N GLY A 105 1.01 16.13 -8.72
CA GLY A 105 1.38 15.46 -7.48
C GLY A 105 2.86 15.61 -7.20
N LYS A 106 3.29 15.02 -6.08
CA LYS A 106 4.69 15.09 -5.67
C LYS A 106 5.16 13.70 -5.27
N VAL A 107 6.14 13.17 -5.99
CA VAL A 107 6.73 11.87 -5.65
C VAL A 107 7.66 12.04 -4.45
N LEU A 108 7.58 11.11 -3.51
CA LEU A 108 8.33 11.17 -2.26
C LEU A 108 9.49 10.16 -2.30
N GLY A 109 10.56 10.52 -2.97
CA GLY A 109 11.79 9.73 -3.01
C GLY A 109 11.88 8.83 -4.22
N GLU A 110 12.75 7.82 -4.10
CA GLU A 110 13.02 6.87 -5.18
C GLU A 110 12.31 5.56 -4.89
N PRO A 111 12.01 4.77 -5.93
CA PRO A 111 11.41 3.46 -5.71
C PRO A 111 12.32 2.58 -4.88
N MET A 112 11.72 1.86 -3.94
CA MET A 112 12.43 0.94 -3.07
C MET A 112 12.00 -0.47 -3.41
N GLU A 113 12.97 -1.36 -3.58
CA GLU A 113 12.65 -2.74 -3.84
C GLU A 113 12.26 -3.46 -2.55
N ILE A 114 11.12 -4.13 -2.57
CA ILE A 114 10.70 -5.01 -1.48
C ILE A 114 10.86 -6.42 -2.00
N PRO A 115 11.88 -7.18 -1.52
CA PRO A 115 12.18 -8.48 -2.09
C PRO A 115 10.96 -9.41 -2.10
N GLY A 116 10.72 -10.03 -3.24
CA GLY A 116 9.59 -10.93 -3.41
C GLY A 116 8.26 -10.26 -3.64
N ILE A 117 8.19 -8.95 -3.44
CA ILE A 117 6.93 -8.19 -3.55
C ILE A 117 6.94 -7.29 -4.78
N GLY A 118 7.95 -6.42 -4.91
CA GLY A 118 8.04 -5.51 -6.03
C GLY A 118 8.71 -4.20 -5.66
N TRP A 119 8.44 -3.18 -6.48
CA TRP A 119 8.98 -1.84 -6.29
C TRP A 119 7.89 -0.94 -5.74
N TYR A 120 8.27 -0.09 -4.80
CA TYR A 120 7.32 0.70 -4.01
C TYR A 120 7.81 2.14 -3.88
N VAL A 121 6.88 3.10 -4.05
CA VAL A 121 7.19 4.51 -3.81
C VAL A 121 5.90 5.21 -3.40
N SER A 122 6.02 6.22 -2.54
CA SER A 122 4.88 7.02 -2.12
C SER A 122 4.88 8.35 -2.84
N PHE A 123 3.72 8.98 -2.87
CA PHE A 123 3.56 10.31 -3.45
C PHE A 123 2.45 11.06 -2.73
N LEU A 124 2.43 12.36 -2.90
CA LEU A 124 1.31 13.20 -2.47
C LEU A 124 0.47 13.52 -3.70
N ASP A 125 -0.83 13.38 -3.57
CA ASP A 125 -1.72 13.78 -4.66
C ASP A 125 -1.93 15.30 -4.63
N THR A 126 -2.81 15.82 -5.48
CA THR A 126 -3.03 17.25 -5.59
C THR A 126 -3.64 17.87 -4.34
N GLU A 127 -4.19 17.04 -3.46
CA GLU A 127 -4.83 17.50 -2.23
C GLU A 127 -3.98 17.24 -0.99
N GLY A 128 -2.74 16.77 -1.19
CA GLY A 128 -1.83 16.51 -0.08
C GLY A 128 -2.00 15.15 0.58
N ASN A 129 -2.81 14.27 0.01
CA ASN A 129 -2.95 12.92 0.55
C ASN A 129 -1.75 12.07 0.16
N ARG A 130 -1.21 11.32 1.12
CA ARG A 130 -0.17 10.35 0.79
C ARG A 130 -0.82 9.06 0.31
N VAL A 131 -0.36 8.61 -0.85
CA VAL A 131 -0.77 7.35 -1.47
C VAL A 131 0.49 6.69 -1.98
N SER A 132 0.47 5.38 -2.13
CA SER A 132 1.65 4.66 -2.61
C SER A 132 1.35 3.88 -3.87
N MET A 133 2.41 3.62 -4.63
CA MET A 133 2.35 2.78 -5.82
C MET A 133 3.22 1.56 -5.62
N LEU A 134 2.76 0.44 -6.15
CA LEU A 134 3.51 -0.81 -6.13
C LEU A 134 3.54 -1.38 -7.54
N GLN A 135 4.76 -1.66 -8.01
CA GLN A 135 4.95 -2.45 -9.23
C GLN A 135 5.24 -3.87 -8.79
N PRO A 136 4.28 -4.79 -8.89
CA PRO A 136 4.51 -6.15 -8.42
C PRO A 136 5.64 -6.84 -9.19
N SER A 137 6.43 -7.65 -8.48
CA SER A 137 7.50 -8.41 -9.11
C SER A 137 6.97 -9.41 -10.11
N ARG A 138 5.74 -9.83 -9.90
CA ARG A 138 5.12 -10.88 -10.67
C ARG A 138 3.67 -10.52 -10.93
N MET A 139 3.29 -10.66 -12.17
CA MET A 139 1.94 -10.33 -12.58
C MET A 139 1.06 -11.56 -12.63
#